data_112f2a54a0c370977773d4eefbf69450
#
_entry.id   112f2a54a0c370977773d4eefbf69450
#
_cell.length_a   1.000
_cell.length_b   1.000
_cell.length_c   1.000
_cell.angle_alpha   90.00
_cell.angle_beta   90.00
_cell.angle_gamma   90.00
#
_symmetry.space_group_name_H-M   'P 1'
#
loop_
_entity.id
_entity.type
_entity.pdbx_description
1 polymer ?
#
loop_
_entity_poly.entity_id
_entity_poly.type
_entity_poly.pdbx_seq_one_letter_code
_entity_poly.pdbx_strand_id
1 'polypeptide(L)'
;ATGLAAMVDPAAAVANFARLAALGAEGRYGFYEAVDFTPERVPQGQSAVIVRSFMAHHQGMTITAIANTVQGGRLRARFHAVPMVQAVDLLLQERVPRDVATARPRATEVRVTAADPTDAPKLRRFDAPQSAPPTGHLLSNGHYGVMLTPNGAGYSRWHDLAITRWRADASVDALGSFVYLRDVQAGESWSSGAQPWGAGTGQHTAVFSEHQATFTCRARTLTTTTEIVVSAEDDAEARRVTLTNTGRRAREIDLTSYIELALAPQASDLAHPAFSKLFVVTEYMPELGVLIATRRRRGPVSYTHLRAH
;
A
#
# COMPACT_ATOMS: atom_id res chain seq x y z
N ALA A 1 -5.80 20.46 -14.68
CA ALA A 1 -5.54 20.35 -16.14
C ALA A 1 -5.39 21.72 -16.80
N THR A 2 -6.32 22.68 -16.62
CA THR A 2 -6.29 24.01 -17.27
C THR A 2 -5.02 24.79 -17.02
N GLY A 3 -4.50 24.78 -15.77
CA GLY A 3 -3.25 25.44 -15.43
C GLY A 3 -2.04 24.89 -16.19
N LEU A 4 -1.96 23.58 -16.38
CA LEU A 4 -0.91 22.93 -17.17
C LEU A 4 -1.05 23.27 -18.67
N ALA A 5 -2.27 23.34 -19.19
CA ALA A 5 -2.55 23.73 -20.57
C ALA A 5 -2.07 25.15 -20.89
N ALA A 6 -1.95 26.03 -19.90
CA ALA A 6 -1.43 27.39 -20.10
C ALA A 6 0.00 27.39 -20.66
N MET A 7 0.79 26.36 -20.44
CA MET A 7 2.13 26.23 -21.05
C MET A 7 2.11 25.90 -22.53
N VAL A 8 0.97 25.47 -23.06
CA VAL A 8 0.77 25.10 -24.49
C VAL A 8 0.01 26.19 -25.20
N ASP A 9 -1.15 26.60 -24.65
CA ASP A 9 -2.01 27.67 -25.20
C ASP A 9 -2.51 28.56 -24.05
N PRO A 10 -1.80 29.65 -23.75
CA PRO A 10 -2.17 30.57 -22.66
C PRO A 10 -3.56 31.23 -22.90
N ALA A 11 -3.92 31.58 -24.13
CA ALA A 11 -5.16 32.26 -24.40
C ALA A 11 -6.36 31.32 -24.15
N ALA A 12 -6.30 30.08 -24.63
CA ALA A 12 -7.32 29.09 -24.41
C ALA A 12 -7.44 28.74 -22.92
N ALA A 13 -6.33 28.70 -22.19
CA ALA A 13 -6.33 28.44 -20.74
C ALA A 13 -7.03 29.55 -19.96
N VAL A 14 -6.78 30.83 -20.29
CA VAL A 14 -7.48 31.98 -19.66
C VAL A 14 -8.98 31.92 -19.96
N ALA A 15 -9.37 31.66 -21.21
CA ALA A 15 -10.78 31.51 -21.55
C ALA A 15 -11.46 30.35 -20.79
N ASN A 16 -10.72 29.26 -20.58
CA ASN A 16 -11.26 28.12 -19.82
C ASN A 16 -11.35 28.39 -18.32
N PHE A 17 -10.41 29.11 -17.72
CA PHE A 17 -10.52 29.55 -16.34
C PHE A 17 -11.77 30.42 -16.13
N ALA A 18 -12.06 31.35 -17.06
CA ALA A 18 -13.28 32.16 -17.00
C ALA A 18 -14.55 31.30 -17.06
N ARG A 19 -14.57 30.26 -17.91
CA ARG A 19 -15.69 29.29 -17.97
C ARG A 19 -15.84 28.51 -16.67
N LEU A 20 -14.74 28.05 -16.09
CA LEU A 20 -14.77 27.33 -14.81
C LEU A 20 -15.26 28.21 -13.66
N ALA A 21 -14.85 29.49 -13.62
CA ALA A 21 -15.35 30.46 -12.67
C ALA A 21 -16.87 30.69 -12.82
N ALA A 22 -17.36 30.85 -14.07
CA ALA A 22 -18.78 31.00 -14.37
C ALA A 22 -19.62 29.77 -13.95
N LEU A 23 -19.04 28.58 -13.97
CA LEU A 23 -19.66 27.35 -13.43
C LEU A 23 -19.65 27.30 -11.89
N GLY A 24 -19.04 28.26 -11.20
CA GLY A 24 -18.90 28.26 -9.74
C GLY A 24 -17.77 27.33 -9.21
N ALA A 25 -16.84 26.97 -10.07
CA ALA A 25 -15.70 26.10 -9.70
C ALA A 25 -14.55 26.87 -9.04
N GLU A 26 -14.72 28.17 -8.74
CA GLU A 26 -13.78 29.00 -8.01
C GLU A 26 -14.19 29.12 -6.53
N GLY A 27 -13.23 29.00 -5.63
CA GLY A 27 -13.43 29.11 -4.19
C GLY A 27 -12.35 29.94 -3.50
N ARG A 28 -12.39 29.99 -2.18
CA ARG A 28 -11.49 30.83 -1.35
C ARG A 28 -9.98 30.62 -1.63
N TYR A 29 -9.59 29.40 -2.01
CA TYR A 29 -8.18 29.02 -2.22
C TYR A 29 -7.84 28.74 -3.68
N GLY A 30 -8.60 29.31 -4.62
CA GLY A 30 -8.47 29.08 -6.04
C GLY A 30 -9.53 28.14 -6.60
N PHE A 31 -9.23 27.47 -7.70
CA PHE A 31 -10.18 26.56 -8.34
C PHE A 31 -10.30 25.25 -7.57
N TYR A 32 -11.52 24.75 -7.46
CA TYR A 32 -11.79 23.42 -6.91
C TYR A 32 -11.20 22.32 -7.81
N GLU A 33 -11.13 21.11 -7.25
CA GLU A 33 -10.41 19.98 -7.82
C GLU A 33 -10.86 19.61 -9.22
N ALA A 34 -12.16 19.48 -9.45
CA ALA A 34 -12.71 19.08 -10.73
C ALA A 34 -14.16 19.54 -10.92
N VAL A 35 -14.57 19.57 -12.18
CA VAL A 35 -15.98 19.61 -12.60
C VAL A 35 -16.28 18.27 -13.24
N ASP A 36 -17.21 17.52 -12.66
CA ASP A 36 -17.61 16.18 -13.12
C ASP A 36 -18.87 16.30 -14.00
N PHE A 37 -18.76 15.89 -15.24
CA PHE A 37 -19.85 15.87 -16.22
C PHE A 37 -20.41 14.46 -16.45
N THR A 38 -19.99 13.47 -15.65
CA THR A 38 -20.39 12.07 -15.82
C THR A 38 -21.89 11.93 -15.53
N PRO A 39 -22.74 11.52 -16.49
CA PRO A 39 -24.19 11.53 -16.34
C PRO A 39 -24.70 10.79 -15.10
N GLU A 40 -24.05 9.65 -14.76
CA GLU A 40 -24.42 8.82 -13.62
C GLU A 40 -24.10 9.48 -12.25
N ARG A 41 -23.29 10.55 -12.25
CA ARG A 41 -22.85 11.26 -11.03
C ARG A 41 -23.47 12.63 -10.90
N VAL A 42 -24.07 13.13 -11.96
CA VAL A 42 -24.71 14.44 -11.98
C VAL A 42 -26.17 14.28 -11.54
N PRO A 43 -26.64 15.03 -10.49
CA PRO A 43 -28.03 14.99 -10.07
C PRO A 43 -28.97 15.41 -11.20
N GLN A 44 -30.21 14.89 -11.18
CA GLN A 44 -31.24 15.26 -12.16
C GLN A 44 -31.45 16.78 -12.18
N GLY A 45 -31.44 17.35 -13.38
CA GLY A 45 -31.62 18.78 -13.60
C GLY A 45 -30.34 19.63 -13.52
N GLN A 46 -29.18 19.01 -13.28
CA GLN A 46 -27.89 19.69 -13.35
C GLN A 46 -27.08 19.20 -14.55
N SER A 47 -26.18 20.04 -15.06
CA SER A 47 -25.27 19.70 -16.16
C SER A 47 -23.90 19.22 -15.71
N ALA A 48 -23.53 19.49 -14.46
CA ALA A 48 -22.24 19.13 -13.90
C ALA A 48 -22.27 19.18 -12.35
N VAL A 49 -21.32 18.53 -11.71
CA VAL A 49 -21.06 18.60 -10.28
C VAL A 49 -19.66 19.10 -10.01
N ILE A 50 -19.52 20.05 -9.11
CA ILE A 50 -18.23 20.58 -8.67
C ILE A 50 -17.71 19.75 -7.51
N VAL A 51 -16.52 19.16 -7.68
CA VAL A 51 -15.79 18.47 -6.62
C VAL A 51 -15.13 19.50 -5.71
N ARG A 52 -15.83 19.92 -4.66
CA ARG A 52 -15.44 21.02 -3.76
C ARG A 52 -14.36 20.58 -2.76
N SER A 53 -13.19 20.25 -3.28
CA SER A 53 -11.97 19.97 -2.52
C SER A 53 -10.80 20.74 -3.10
N PHE A 54 -9.75 20.94 -2.30
CA PHE A 54 -8.51 21.57 -2.73
C PHE A 54 -7.37 20.60 -2.48
N MET A 55 -6.62 20.27 -3.53
CA MET A 55 -5.42 19.46 -3.41
C MET A 55 -4.19 20.35 -3.55
N ALA A 56 -3.37 20.42 -2.51
CA ALA A 56 -2.20 21.29 -2.47
C ALA A 56 -1.25 21.08 -3.65
N HIS A 57 -1.02 19.83 -4.05
CA HIS A 57 -0.16 19.51 -5.18
C HIS A 57 -0.75 20.00 -6.53
N HIS A 58 -2.06 19.94 -6.75
CA HIS A 58 -2.69 20.45 -7.95
C HIS A 58 -2.66 21.99 -8.01
N GLN A 59 -2.82 22.64 -6.86
CA GLN A 59 -2.63 24.09 -6.77
C GLN A 59 -1.17 24.47 -7.07
N GLY A 60 -0.22 23.74 -6.48
CA GLY A 60 1.20 23.92 -6.75
C GLY A 60 1.57 23.72 -8.22
N MET A 61 1.04 22.66 -8.86
CA MET A 61 1.22 22.42 -10.30
C MET A 61 0.65 23.56 -11.15
N THR A 62 -0.52 24.07 -10.79
CA THR A 62 -1.17 25.18 -11.47
C THR A 62 -0.33 26.45 -11.40
N ILE A 63 0.12 26.83 -10.19
CA ILE A 63 0.96 28.03 -9.98
C ILE A 63 2.29 27.88 -10.73
N THR A 64 2.93 26.72 -10.65
CA THR A 64 4.19 26.45 -11.35
C THR A 64 4.03 26.53 -12.87
N ALA A 65 2.93 26.02 -13.42
CA ALA A 65 2.63 26.09 -14.85
C ALA A 65 2.41 27.53 -15.32
N ILE A 66 1.64 28.32 -14.56
CA ILE A 66 1.42 29.73 -14.84
C ILE A 66 2.74 30.50 -14.76
N ALA A 67 3.56 30.28 -13.72
CA ALA A 67 4.87 30.89 -13.58
C ALA A 67 5.80 30.55 -14.76
N ASN A 68 5.80 29.30 -15.23
CA ASN A 68 6.56 28.90 -16.42
C ASN A 68 6.05 29.62 -17.68
N THR A 69 4.74 29.76 -17.83
CA THR A 69 4.15 30.48 -18.97
C THR A 69 4.57 31.95 -19.00
N VAL A 70 4.43 32.65 -17.87
CA VAL A 70 4.73 34.08 -17.75
C VAL A 70 6.24 34.35 -17.82
N GLN A 71 7.07 33.45 -17.32
CA GLN A 71 8.53 33.61 -17.28
C GLN A 71 9.29 32.89 -18.38
N GLY A 72 8.62 32.51 -19.48
CA GLY A 72 9.27 31.85 -20.62
C GLY A 72 9.91 30.50 -20.31
N GLY A 73 9.32 29.70 -19.41
CA GLY A 73 9.80 28.34 -19.10
C GLY A 73 11.00 28.26 -18.14
N ARG A 74 11.28 29.35 -17.41
CA ARG A 74 12.47 29.44 -16.54
C ARG A 74 12.59 28.30 -15.52
N LEU A 75 11.49 27.85 -14.91
CA LEU A 75 11.53 26.74 -13.95
C LEU A 75 11.83 25.41 -14.63
N ARG A 76 11.28 25.18 -15.82
CA ARG A 76 11.61 23.99 -16.62
C ARG A 76 13.07 23.97 -17.01
N ALA A 77 13.61 25.09 -17.48
CA ALA A 77 15.02 25.20 -17.86
C ALA A 77 15.94 24.90 -16.67
N ARG A 78 15.62 25.39 -15.46
CA ARG A 78 16.37 25.08 -14.24
C ARG A 78 16.31 23.59 -13.87
N PHE A 79 15.15 22.97 -14.00
CA PHE A 79 14.99 21.55 -13.74
C PHE A 79 15.84 20.71 -14.70
N HIS A 80 15.76 20.99 -16.00
CA HIS A 80 16.56 20.29 -17.02
C HIS A 80 18.07 20.61 -16.98
N ALA A 81 18.49 21.64 -16.24
CA ALA A 81 19.91 21.89 -16.01
C ALA A 81 20.52 20.99 -14.94
N VAL A 82 19.73 20.24 -14.19
CA VAL A 82 20.20 19.30 -13.16
C VAL A 82 20.85 18.08 -13.85
N PRO A 83 22.11 17.73 -13.57
CA PRO A 83 22.81 16.63 -14.27
C PRO A 83 22.09 15.27 -14.17
N MET A 84 21.46 14.99 -13.03
CA MET A 84 20.68 13.75 -12.84
C MET A 84 19.45 13.70 -13.76
N VAL A 85 18.79 14.85 -13.97
CA VAL A 85 17.65 14.93 -14.89
C VAL A 85 18.12 14.74 -16.33
N GLN A 86 19.25 15.35 -16.71
CA GLN A 86 19.84 15.18 -18.03
C GLN A 86 20.20 13.71 -18.32
N ALA A 87 20.71 12.98 -17.33
CA ALA A 87 21.07 11.59 -17.46
C ALA A 87 19.87 10.68 -17.79
N VAL A 88 18.66 11.04 -17.36
CA VAL A 88 17.43 10.27 -17.60
C VAL A 88 16.51 10.87 -18.67
N ASP A 89 16.93 11.95 -19.31
CA ASP A 89 16.12 12.69 -20.31
C ASP A 89 15.73 11.80 -21.51
N LEU A 90 16.59 10.88 -21.90
CA LEU A 90 16.30 9.91 -22.95
C LEU A 90 15.10 9.02 -22.65
N LEU A 91 14.85 8.70 -21.37
CA LEU A 91 13.69 7.89 -20.95
C LEU A 91 12.36 8.63 -21.19
N LEU A 92 12.37 9.97 -21.17
CA LEU A 92 11.19 10.79 -21.47
C LEU A 92 10.83 10.79 -22.96
N GLN A 93 11.78 10.38 -23.83
CA GLN A 93 11.59 10.31 -25.28
C GLN A 93 11.20 8.90 -25.73
N GLU A 94 11.19 7.94 -24.83
CA GLU A 94 10.82 6.55 -25.11
C GLU A 94 9.34 6.49 -25.54
N ARG A 95 9.11 5.93 -26.73
CA ARG A 95 7.76 5.72 -27.26
C ARG A 95 7.33 4.31 -26.92
N VAL A 96 6.19 4.18 -26.27
CA VAL A 96 5.57 2.88 -26.10
C VAL A 96 5.27 2.30 -27.49
N PRO A 97 5.80 1.10 -27.84
CA PRO A 97 5.49 0.47 -29.13
C PRO A 97 3.98 0.31 -29.27
N ARG A 98 3.42 0.75 -30.38
CA ARG A 98 1.97 0.60 -30.66
C ARG A 98 1.58 -0.87 -30.85
N ASP A 99 2.52 -1.67 -31.35
CA ASP A 99 2.37 -3.12 -31.52
C ASP A 99 3.26 -3.83 -30.51
N VAL A 100 2.71 -4.16 -29.36
CA VAL A 100 3.37 -5.09 -28.44
C VAL A 100 3.17 -6.47 -29.03
N ALA A 101 4.26 -7.05 -29.57
CA ALA A 101 4.26 -8.48 -29.90
C ALA A 101 3.97 -9.25 -28.60
N THR A 102 2.71 -9.68 -28.42
CA THR A 102 2.35 -10.58 -27.34
C THR A 102 3.08 -11.90 -27.59
N ALA A 103 4.26 -12.04 -26.97
CA ALA A 103 4.88 -13.35 -26.88
C ALA A 103 3.86 -14.26 -26.18
N ARG A 104 3.26 -15.17 -26.94
CA ARG A 104 2.50 -16.25 -26.33
C ARG A 104 3.46 -16.98 -25.43
N PRO A 105 3.21 -17.07 -24.11
CA PRO A 105 4.06 -17.89 -23.27
C PRO A 105 4.03 -19.29 -23.87
N ARG A 106 5.20 -19.81 -24.29
CA ARG A 106 5.32 -21.23 -24.59
C ARG A 106 4.90 -21.93 -23.31
N ALA A 107 3.88 -22.77 -23.40
CA ALA A 107 3.55 -23.69 -22.34
C ALA A 107 4.83 -24.49 -22.06
N THR A 108 5.55 -24.10 -21.04
CA THR A 108 6.61 -24.93 -20.47
C THR A 108 5.82 -26.13 -19.97
N GLU A 109 6.04 -27.31 -20.57
CA GLU A 109 5.53 -28.55 -20.03
C GLU A 109 6.10 -28.69 -18.62
N VAL A 110 5.38 -28.16 -17.64
CA VAL A 110 5.61 -28.51 -16.24
C VAL A 110 5.19 -29.97 -16.18
N ARG A 111 6.19 -30.89 -16.23
CA ARG A 111 5.96 -32.25 -15.78
C ARG A 111 5.48 -32.14 -14.35
N VAL A 112 4.18 -32.24 -14.19
CA VAL A 112 3.56 -32.49 -12.88
C VAL A 112 4.01 -33.91 -12.54
N THR A 113 5.13 -34.05 -11.87
CA THR A 113 5.47 -35.27 -11.17
C THR A 113 4.35 -35.45 -10.17
N ALA A 114 3.55 -36.50 -10.34
CA ALA A 114 2.51 -36.86 -9.39
C ALA A 114 3.18 -36.89 -8.00
N ALA A 115 2.68 -36.04 -7.09
CA ALA A 115 3.20 -36.00 -5.74
C ALA A 115 2.99 -37.37 -5.11
N ASP A 116 4.07 -37.96 -4.61
CA ASP A 116 4.00 -39.24 -3.91
C ASP A 116 3.14 -39.00 -2.64
N PRO A 117 2.03 -39.73 -2.44
CA PRO A 117 1.13 -39.53 -1.30
C PRO A 117 1.77 -39.76 0.08
N THR A 118 3.02 -40.16 0.12
CA THR A 118 3.83 -40.32 1.36
C THR A 118 4.70 -39.15 1.72
N ASP A 119 4.60 -38.02 1.01
CA ASP A 119 5.41 -36.85 1.33
C ASP A 119 4.89 -36.18 2.61
N ALA A 120 5.62 -36.36 3.72
CA ALA A 120 5.38 -35.66 4.98
C ALA A 120 5.31 -34.13 4.72
N PRO A 121 4.46 -33.36 5.42
CA PRO A 121 4.29 -31.93 5.17
C PRO A 121 5.63 -31.22 5.17
N LYS A 122 6.00 -30.68 4.00
CA LYS A 122 7.30 -30.04 3.79
C LYS A 122 7.36 -28.73 4.57
N LEU A 123 7.99 -28.76 5.75
CA LEU A 123 8.32 -27.57 6.50
C LEU A 123 9.45 -26.81 5.77
N ARG A 124 9.19 -25.58 5.38
CA ARG A 124 10.22 -24.68 4.84
C ARG A 124 10.73 -23.80 5.96
N ARG A 125 12.01 -23.90 6.29
CA ARG A 125 12.67 -23.11 7.32
C ARG A 125 13.62 -22.09 6.69
N PHE A 126 13.61 -20.87 7.24
CA PHE A 126 14.45 -19.76 6.82
C PHE A 126 15.06 -19.08 8.01
N ASP A 127 16.33 -18.72 7.91
CA ASP A 127 16.99 -17.82 8.84
C ASP A 127 16.88 -16.41 8.27
N ALA A 128 16.33 -15.48 9.03
CA ALA A 128 16.07 -14.11 8.61
C ALA A 128 17.05 -13.13 9.32
N PRO A 129 17.39 -11.98 8.71
CA PRO A 129 16.91 -11.51 7.41
C PRO A 129 17.53 -12.30 6.26
N GLN A 130 16.69 -12.61 5.29
CA GLN A 130 17.10 -13.36 4.11
C GLN A 130 17.54 -12.38 3.02
N SER A 131 18.76 -12.53 2.51
CA SER A 131 19.29 -11.80 1.35
C SER A 131 19.15 -12.59 0.04
N ALA A 132 18.62 -13.80 0.10
CA ALA A 132 18.38 -14.67 -1.06
C ALA A 132 17.18 -14.17 -1.91
N PRO A 133 16.93 -14.77 -3.10
CA PRO A 133 15.80 -14.37 -3.95
C PRO A 133 14.49 -14.31 -3.18
N PRO A 134 13.59 -13.36 -3.50
CA PRO A 134 12.34 -13.19 -2.80
C PRO A 134 11.55 -14.49 -2.73
N THR A 135 11.28 -14.97 -1.54
CA THR A 135 10.49 -16.16 -1.28
C THR A 135 9.21 -15.76 -0.59
N GLY A 136 8.08 -16.18 -1.12
CA GLY A 136 6.76 -15.95 -0.53
C GLY A 136 6.15 -17.23 0.02
N HIS A 137 5.24 -17.07 0.96
CA HIS A 137 4.35 -18.10 1.46
C HIS A 137 2.91 -17.58 1.47
N LEU A 138 1.99 -18.33 0.88
CA LEU A 138 0.59 -17.97 0.80
C LEU A 138 -0.24 -18.88 1.69
N LEU A 139 -0.99 -18.28 2.61
CA LEU A 139 -2.06 -18.93 3.37
C LEU A 139 -3.39 -18.43 2.80
N SER A 140 -4.33 -19.32 2.48
CA SER A 140 -5.60 -18.91 1.87
C SER A 140 -6.69 -19.97 2.07
N ASN A 141 -7.94 -19.49 2.19
CA ASN A 141 -9.15 -20.32 2.13
C ASN A 141 -9.88 -20.21 0.77
N GLY A 142 -9.25 -19.54 -0.22
CA GLY A 142 -9.85 -19.31 -1.53
C GLY A 142 -10.50 -17.92 -1.67
N HIS A 143 -10.96 -17.29 -0.60
CA HIS A 143 -11.56 -15.95 -0.56
C HIS A 143 -10.66 -14.94 0.11
N TYR A 144 -10.12 -15.30 1.26
CA TYR A 144 -9.17 -14.52 2.03
C TYR A 144 -7.77 -15.11 1.89
N GLY A 145 -6.77 -14.28 1.67
CA GLY A 145 -5.39 -14.73 1.50
C GLY A 145 -4.39 -13.80 2.18
N VAL A 146 -3.38 -14.42 2.79
CA VAL A 146 -2.26 -13.75 3.43
C VAL A 146 -0.96 -14.21 2.79
N MET A 147 -0.24 -13.31 2.14
CA MET A 147 1.10 -13.56 1.63
C MET A 147 2.12 -13.06 2.64
N LEU A 148 3.13 -13.85 2.91
CA LEU A 148 4.18 -13.56 3.87
C LEU A 148 5.56 -13.83 3.26
N THR A 149 6.54 -12.98 3.61
CA THR A 149 7.95 -13.22 3.33
C THR A 149 8.64 -13.81 4.57
N PRO A 150 9.79 -14.48 4.44
CA PRO A 150 10.55 -14.97 5.59
C PRO A 150 10.99 -13.86 6.56
N ASN A 151 11.07 -12.62 6.10
CA ASN A 151 11.41 -11.45 6.92
C ASN A 151 10.22 -10.91 7.73
N GLY A 152 9.00 -11.41 7.50
CA GLY A 152 7.79 -11.02 8.22
C GLY A 152 6.97 -9.92 7.53
N ALA A 153 7.40 -9.44 6.36
CA ALA A 153 6.58 -8.59 5.52
C ALA A 153 5.50 -9.38 4.79
N GLY A 154 4.51 -8.70 4.23
CA GLY A 154 3.46 -9.37 3.49
C GLY A 154 2.21 -8.51 3.33
N TYR A 155 1.16 -9.14 2.82
CA TYR A 155 -0.13 -8.49 2.65
C TYR A 155 -1.29 -9.44 2.95
N SER A 156 -2.43 -8.86 3.27
CA SER A 156 -3.72 -9.56 3.35
C SER A 156 -4.65 -9.01 2.28
N ARG A 157 -5.40 -9.89 1.62
CA ARG A 157 -6.40 -9.53 0.61
C ARG A 157 -7.67 -10.36 0.78
N TRP A 158 -8.78 -9.80 0.36
CA TRP A 158 -10.07 -10.47 0.28
C TRP A 158 -10.61 -10.34 -1.14
N HIS A 159 -10.76 -11.46 -1.83
CA HIS A 159 -11.02 -11.47 -3.28
C HIS A 159 -10.09 -10.53 -4.04
N ASP A 160 -10.61 -9.52 -4.74
CA ASP A 160 -9.84 -8.53 -5.49
C ASP A 160 -9.48 -7.28 -4.68
N LEU A 161 -9.87 -7.21 -3.40
CA LEU A 161 -9.59 -6.09 -2.52
C LEU A 161 -8.33 -6.31 -1.68
N ALA A 162 -7.39 -5.41 -1.77
CA ALA A 162 -6.28 -5.33 -0.83
C ALA A 162 -6.81 -4.84 0.52
N ILE A 163 -6.69 -5.66 1.55
CA ILE A 163 -6.97 -5.26 2.94
C ILE A 163 -5.81 -4.40 3.42
N THR A 164 -4.59 -4.91 3.26
CA THR A 164 -3.38 -4.18 3.62
C THR A 164 -2.66 -3.68 2.38
N ARG A 165 -1.88 -2.61 2.55
CA ARG A 165 -1.05 -2.06 1.48
C ARG A 165 0.10 -2.97 1.15
N TRP A 166 0.38 -3.14 -0.14
CA TRP A 166 1.51 -3.88 -0.65
C TRP A 166 2.15 -3.21 -1.86
N ARG A 167 3.46 -3.21 -1.90
CA ARG A 167 4.26 -2.87 -3.09
C ARG A 167 5.27 -3.97 -3.30
N ALA A 168 5.33 -4.49 -4.50
CA ALA A 168 6.33 -5.46 -4.90
C ALA A 168 7.68 -4.75 -5.14
N ASP A 169 8.36 -4.41 -4.07
CA ASP A 169 9.71 -3.85 -4.10
C ASP A 169 10.62 -4.79 -3.31
N ALA A 170 11.47 -5.51 -4.04
CA ALA A 170 12.40 -6.47 -3.44
C ALA A 170 13.51 -5.80 -2.61
N SER A 171 13.71 -4.49 -2.76
CA SER A 171 14.72 -3.73 -2.00
C SER A 171 14.19 -3.22 -0.66
N VAL A 172 12.85 -3.12 -0.49
CA VAL A 172 12.21 -2.57 0.70
C VAL A 172 11.08 -3.48 1.15
N ASP A 173 11.41 -4.48 1.95
CA ASP A 173 10.47 -5.46 2.50
C ASP A 173 9.82 -4.93 3.80
N ALA A 174 9.25 -3.71 3.76
CA ALA A 174 8.78 -2.96 4.92
C ALA A 174 7.26 -2.80 4.99
N LEU A 175 6.50 -3.53 4.16
CA LEU A 175 5.04 -3.49 4.15
C LEU A 175 4.46 -4.76 4.74
N GLY A 176 3.47 -4.62 5.61
CA GLY A 176 2.82 -5.76 6.26
C GLY A 176 2.00 -5.37 7.47
N SER A 177 1.57 -6.40 8.18
CA SER A 177 1.01 -6.27 9.52
C SER A 177 2.10 -6.68 10.51
N PHE A 178 2.49 -5.77 11.37
CA PHE A 178 3.63 -5.94 12.26
C PHE A 178 3.22 -5.88 13.72
N VAL A 179 4.00 -6.53 14.57
CA VAL A 179 3.92 -6.40 16.01
C VAL A 179 5.26 -5.90 16.52
N TYR A 180 5.23 -4.72 17.12
CA TYR A 180 6.38 -4.11 17.77
C TYR A 180 6.39 -4.47 19.25
N LEU A 181 7.56 -4.70 19.77
CA LEU A 181 7.79 -4.97 21.18
C LEU A 181 8.80 -3.95 21.72
N ARG A 182 8.54 -3.45 22.91
CA ARG A 182 9.43 -2.54 23.62
C ARG A 182 9.62 -3.03 25.03
N ASP A 183 10.87 -3.27 25.40
CA ASP A 183 11.23 -3.47 26.79
C ASP A 183 11.31 -2.11 27.48
N VAL A 184 10.37 -1.85 28.37
CA VAL A 184 10.23 -0.55 29.03
C VAL A 184 11.46 -0.23 29.90
N GLN A 185 12.03 -1.24 30.56
CA GLN A 185 13.16 -1.07 31.48
C GLN A 185 14.50 -0.92 30.74
N ALA A 186 14.68 -1.67 29.64
CA ALA A 186 15.91 -1.60 28.85
C ALA A 186 15.89 -0.46 27.82
N GLY A 187 14.71 0.08 27.47
CA GLY A 187 14.54 1.07 26.40
C GLY A 187 14.79 0.49 25.00
N GLU A 188 14.82 -0.82 24.86
CA GLU A 188 15.08 -1.50 23.59
C GLU A 188 13.76 -1.85 22.90
N SER A 189 13.74 -1.71 21.57
CA SER A 189 12.57 -2.06 20.76
C SER A 189 12.97 -3.00 19.62
N TRP A 190 12.06 -3.87 19.23
CA TRP A 190 12.22 -4.78 18.08
C TRP A 190 10.86 -5.12 17.48
N SER A 191 10.84 -5.84 16.37
CA SER A 191 9.62 -6.40 15.79
C SER A 191 9.58 -7.92 15.96
N SER A 192 8.39 -8.49 15.95
CA SER A 192 8.20 -9.94 16.08
C SER A 192 8.78 -10.74 14.90
N GLY A 193 8.86 -10.12 13.71
CA GLY A 193 9.63 -10.57 12.54
C GLY A 193 10.93 -9.78 12.39
N ALA A 194 11.75 -10.10 11.39
CA ALA A 194 12.95 -9.33 11.08
C ALA A 194 12.61 -7.93 10.56
N GLN A 195 11.54 -7.80 9.78
CA GLN A 195 11.03 -6.52 9.31
C GLN A 195 9.89 -6.00 10.21
N PRO A 196 9.68 -4.69 10.25
CA PRO A 196 10.38 -3.61 9.55
C PRO A 196 11.58 -3.05 10.31
N TRP A 197 11.89 -3.57 11.53
CA TRP A 197 12.95 -3.04 12.38
C TRP A 197 14.36 -3.39 11.87
N GLY A 198 14.48 -4.44 11.05
CA GLY A 198 15.74 -5.02 10.63
C GLY A 198 16.22 -6.14 11.56
N ALA A 199 17.41 -6.67 11.29
CA ALA A 199 17.95 -7.79 12.08
C ALA A 199 18.18 -7.44 13.56
N GLY A 200 18.43 -6.19 13.89
CA GLY A 200 18.68 -5.74 15.24
C GLY A 200 19.70 -6.63 15.99
N THR A 201 19.45 -6.85 17.29
CA THR A 201 20.25 -7.76 18.13
C THR A 201 19.65 -9.16 18.23
N GLY A 202 18.53 -9.43 17.56
CA GLY A 202 17.80 -10.69 17.63
C GLY A 202 18.17 -11.69 16.54
N GLN A 203 18.05 -12.98 16.87
CA GLN A 203 18.05 -14.04 15.86
C GLN A 203 16.61 -14.29 15.43
N HIS A 204 16.39 -14.22 14.12
CA HIS A 204 15.07 -14.42 13.53
C HIS A 204 15.04 -15.70 12.70
N THR A 205 13.98 -16.48 12.85
CA THR A 205 13.69 -17.64 12.01
C THR A 205 12.24 -17.62 11.59
N ALA A 206 11.98 -18.06 10.36
CA ALA A 206 10.63 -18.29 9.87
C ALA A 206 10.46 -19.76 9.47
N VAL A 207 9.32 -20.34 9.82
CA VAL A 207 8.95 -21.70 9.45
C VAL A 207 7.57 -21.66 8.82
N PHE A 208 7.46 -22.18 7.61
CA PHE A 208 6.23 -22.24 6.84
C PHE A 208 5.77 -23.69 6.68
N SER A 209 4.54 -23.96 7.03
CA SER A 209 3.80 -25.18 6.74
C SER A 209 2.62 -24.86 5.81
N GLU A 210 1.90 -25.83 5.34
CA GLU A 210 0.75 -25.61 4.45
C GLU A 210 -0.33 -24.68 5.02
N HIS A 211 -0.55 -24.75 6.33
CA HIS A 211 -1.65 -24.06 7.01
C HIS A 211 -1.20 -22.98 7.99
N GLN A 212 0.12 -22.80 8.22
CA GLN A 212 0.63 -21.90 9.23
C GLN A 212 1.97 -21.30 8.84
N ALA A 213 2.16 -20.04 9.21
CA ALA A 213 3.47 -19.40 9.23
C ALA A 213 3.87 -19.09 10.68
N THR A 214 5.10 -19.44 11.04
CA THR A 214 5.64 -19.20 12.39
C THR A 214 6.91 -18.40 12.29
N PHE A 215 6.94 -17.25 12.96
CA PHE A 215 8.11 -16.39 13.09
C PHE A 215 8.63 -16.47 14.53
N THR A 216 9.91 -16.66 14.70
CA THR A 216 10.55 -16.66 16.04
C THR A 216 11.67 -15.63 16.07
N CYS A 217 11.60 -14.73 17.04
CA CYS A 217 12.65 -13.77 17.35
C CYS A 217 13.23 -14.07 18.73
N ARG A 218 14.54 -14.28 18.81
CA ARG A 218 15.26 -14.47 20.07
C ARG A 218 16.14 -13.26 20.33
N ALA A 219 15.73 -12.43 21.30
CA ALA A 219 16.46 -11.25 21.71
C ALA A 219 16.89 -11.42 23.19
N ARG A 220 18.16 -11.73 23.40
CA ARG A 220 18.72 -12.03 24.76
C ARG A 220 17.96 -13.15 25.46
N THR A 221 17.24 -12.82 26.55
CA THR A 221 16.47 -13.80 27.36
C THR A 221 15.00 -13.86 26.93
N LEU A 222 14.59 -13.04 25.99
CA LEU A 222 13.22 -13.01 25.48
C LEU A 222 13.12 -13.75 24.15
N THR A 223 12.13 -14.61 24.06
CA THR A 223 11.74 -15.24 22.80
C THR A 223 10.32 -14.82 22.47
N THR A 224 10.14 -14.25 21.29
CA THR A 224 8.83 -13.93 20.72
C THR A 224 8.52 -14.94 19.62
N THR A 225 7.37 -15.60 19.70
CA THR A 225 6.86 -16.46 18.62
C THR A 225 5.56 -15.90 18.10
N THR A 226 5.47 -15.67 16.80
CA THR A 226 4.25 -15.21 16.13
C THR A 226 3.80 -16.31 15.18
N GLU A 227 2.59 -16.81 15.39
CA GLU A 227 1.94 -17.81 14.56
C GLU A 227 0.80 -17.16 13.79
N ILE A 228 0.75 -17.39 12.50
CA ILE A 228 -0.23 -16.80 11.60
C ILE A 228 -0.95 -17.92 10.87
N VAL A 229 -2.27 -17.90 10.91
CA VAL A 229 -3.16 -18.82 10.20
C VAL A 229 -4.30 -18.06 9.55
N VAL A 230 -4.85 -18.61 8.46
CA VAL A 230 -6.09 -18.15 7.83
C VAL A 230 -7.19 -19.13 8.23
N SER A 231 -8.35 -18.62 8.63
CA SER A 231 -9.53 -19.45 8.94
C SER A 231 -9.97 -20.21 7.69
N ALA A 232 -10.34 -21.46 7.86
CA ALA A 232 -10.89 -22.27 6.77
C ALA A 232 -12.34 -21.90 6.43
N GLU A 233 -13.08 -21.35 7.40
CA GLU A 233 -14.53 -21.11 7.28
C GLU A 233 -14.83 -19.61 7.13
N ASP A 234 -14.04 -18.75 7.76
CA ASP A 234 -14.26 -17.31 7.78
C ASP A 234 -13.21 -16.55 6.96
N ASP A 235 -13.56 -15.41 6.43
CA ASP A 235 -12.63 -14.50 5.74
C ASP A 235 -11.79 -13.71 6.78
N ALA A 236 -10.99 -14.45 7.55
CA ALA A 236 -10.23 -13.94 8.68
C ALA A 236 -8.85 -14.59 8.80
N GLU A 237 -7.93 -13.86 9.40
CA GLU A 237 -6.64 -14.37 9.86
C GLU A 237 -6.49 -14.23 11.38
N ALA A 238 -5.82 -15.18 11.99
CA ALA A 238 -5.44 -15.11 13.40
C ALA A 238 -3.93 -15.00 13.52
N ARG A 239 -3.48 -14.09 14.38
CA ARG A 239 -2.06 -13.88 14.72
C ARG A 239 -1.88 -14.06 16.21
N ARG A 240 -1.24 -15.15 16.63
CA ARG A 240 -0.94 -15.43 18.02
C ARG A 240 0.51 -15.03 18.31
N VAL A 241 0.70 -14.11 19.26
CA VAL A 241 2.01 -13.69 19.72
C VAL A 241 2.25 -14.27 21.11
N THR A 242 3.29 -15.09 21.24
CA THR A 242 3.72 -15.70 22.50
C THR A 242 5.06 -15.10 22.91
N LEU A 243 5.12 -14.59 24.14
CA LEU A 243 6.35 -14.09 24.76
C LEU A 243 6.83 -15.07 25.82
N THR A 244 8.10 -15.44 25.74
CA THR A 244 8.75 -16.29 26.75
C THR A 244 9.98 -15.59 27.29
N ASN A 245 10.04 -15.42 28.62
CA ASN A 245 11.20 -14.87 29.30
C ASN A 245 11.95 -16.03 30.02
N THR A 246 13.12 -16.37 29.52
CA THR A 246 14.00 -17.39 30.13
C THR A 246 14.96 -16.79 31.16
N GLY A 247 14.92 -15.48 31.37
CA GLY A 247 15.73 -14.77 32.32
C GLY A 247 15.18 -14.87 33.77
N ARG A 248 16.00 -14.50 34.73
CA ARG A 248 15.61 -14.50 36.16
C ARG A 248 14.89 -13.23 36.62
N ARG A 249 14.90 -12.16 35.76
CA ARG A 249 14.27 -10.87 36.10
C ARG A 249 12.94 -10.74 35.39
N ALA A 250 11.92 -10.26 36.07
CA ALA A 250 10.68 -9.83 35.45
C ALA A 250 10.96 -8.69 34.46
N ARG A 251 10.24 -8.68 33.36
CA ARG A 251 10.35 -7.66 32.29
C ARG A 251 8.96 -7.11 32.00
N GLU A 252 8.90 -5.83 31.76
CA GLU A 252 7.70 -5.14 31.33
C GLU A 252 7.84 -4.85 29.82
N ILE A 253 6.93 -5.42 29.05
CA ILE A 253 6.99 -5.36 27.59
C ILE A 253 5.72 -4.72 27.07
N ASP A 254 5.88 -3.56 26.40
CA ASP A 254 4.83 -2.97 25.58
C ASP A 254 4.72 -3.74 24.27
N LEU A 255 3.49 -4.07 23.88
CA LEU A 255 3.20 -4.72 22.62
C LEU A 255 2.28 -3.83 21.81
N THR A 256 2.70 -3.47 20.58
CA THR A 256 1.96 -2.61 19.67
C THR A 256 1.76 -3.31 18.34
N SER A 257 0.52 -3.54 17.94
CA SER A 257 0.19 -4.00 16.59
C SER A 257 0.11 -2.82 15.64
N TYR A 258 0.59 -3.01 14.42
CA TYR A 258 0.54 -2.01 13.35
C TYR A 258 0.09 -2.65 12.05
N ILE A 259 -0.84 -1.98 11.36
CA ILE A 259 -1.33 -2.39 10.06
C ILE A 259 -1.57 -1.16 9.18
N GLU A 260 -1.15 -1.21 7.93
CA GLU A 260 -1.44 -0.17 6.96
C GLU A 260 -2.55 -0.64 6.01
N LEU A 261 -3.75 -0.09 6.22
CA LEU A 261 -4.95 -0.49 5.50
C LEU A 261 -5.07 0.22 4.14
N ALA A 262 -5.49 -0.53 3.12
CA ALA A 262 -5.85 -0.03 1.80
C ALA A 262 -7.36 -0.08 1.57
N LEU A 263 -8.01 -1.20 1.85
CA LEU A 263 -9.44 -1.47 1.65
C LEU A 263 -9.90 -1.08 0.24
N ALA A 264 -9.10 -1.38 -0.77
CA ALA A 264 -9.30 -0.96 -2.16
C ALA A 264 -8.66 -1.96 -3.12
N PRO A 265 -9.06 -1.97 -4.40
CA PRO A 265 -8.29 -2.68 -5.43
C PRO A 265 -6.83 -2.19 -5.43
N GLN A 266 -5.88 -3.11 -5.52
CA GLN A 266 -4.46 -2.81 -5.43
C GLN A 266 -4.01 -1.75 -6.45
N ALA A 267 -4.49 -1.83 -7.68
CA ALA A 267 -4.18 -0.85 -8.73
C ALA A 267 -4.61 0.58 -8.34
N SER A 268 -5.74 0.73 -7.66
CA SER A 268 -6.23 2.03 -7.19
C SER A 268 -5.36 2.59 -6.07
N ASP A 269 -4.85 1.75 -5.19
CA ASP A 269 -3.94 2.16 -4.12
C ASP A 269 -2.56 2.51 -4.65
N LEU A 270 -2.04 1.73 -5.60
CA LEU A 270 -0.74 1.99 -6.25
C LEU A 270 -0.72 3.28 -7.05
N ALA A 271 -1.83 3.63 -7.73
CA ALA A 271 -1.92 4.84 -8.54
C ALA A 271 -1.73 6.11 -7.69
N HIS A 272 -2.39 6.20 -6.52
CA HIS A 272 -2.34 7.37 -5.64
C HIS A 272 -2.45 6.98 -4.15
N PRO A 273 -1.40 6.45 -3.54
CA PRO A 273 -1.46 5.90 -2.18
C PRO A 273 -1.89 6.93 -1.12
N ALA A 274 -1.34 8.15 -1.17
CA ALA A 274 -1.69 9.22 -0.24
C ALA A 274 -3.16 9.63 -0.35
N PHE A 275 -3.68 9.71 -1.58
CA PHE A 275 -5.08 10.01 -1.82
C PHE A 275 -5.97 8.85 -1.37
N SER A 276 -5.55 7.61 -1.62
CA SER A 276 -6.28 6.41 -1.20
C SER A 276 -6.50 6.38 0.32
N LYS A 277 -5.51 6.79 1.11
CA LYS A 277 -5.59 6.87 2.58
C LYS A 277 -6.70 7.77 3.11
N LEU A 278 -7.03 8.84 2.40
CA LEU A 278 -8.05 9.82 2.85
C LEU A 278 -9.46 9.21 2.98
N PHE A 279 -9.70 8.07 2.37
CA PHE A 279 -11.00 7.39 2.40
C PHE A 279 -11.10 6.33 3.49
N VAL A 280 -10.00 5.95 4.12
CA VAL A 280 -10.00 5.00 5.23
C VAL A 280 -10.32 5.74 6.52
N VAL A 281 -11.31 5.25 7.24
CA VAL A 281 -11.73 5.75 8.56
C VAL A 281 -11.57 4.63 9.55
N THR A 282 -10.94 4.92 10.68
CA THR A 282 -10.74 3.96 11.77
C THR A 282 -11.49 4.44 13.01
N GLU A 283 -12.07 3.50 13.73
CA GLU A 283 -12.81 3.72 14.98
C GLU A 283 -12.44 2.64 15.99
N TYR A 284 -12.30 3.03 17.25
CA TYR A 284 -12.11 2.09 18.34
C TYR A 284 -13.42 1.93 19.11
N MET A 285 -13.84 0.68 19.29
CA MET A 285 -15.03 0.34 20.08
C MET A 285 -14.56 -0.27 21.41
N PRO A 286 -14.53 0.53 22.50
CA PRO A 286 -14.00 0.08 23.78
C PRO A 286 -14.80 -1.05 24.41
N GLU A 287 -16.12 -1.10 24.17
CA GLU A 287 -17.00 -2.13 24.73
C GLU A 287 -16.66 -3.53 24.23
N LEU A 288 -16.12 -3.62 23.01
CA LEU A 288 -15.72 -4.87 22.36
C LEU A 288 -14.21 -5.04 22.34
N GLY A 289 -13.44 -3.99 22.63
CA GLY A 289 -11.98 -4.01 22.53
C GLY A 289 -11.48 -4.12 21.09
N VAL A 290 -12.26 -3.64 20.10
CA VAL A 290 -11.95 -3.82 18.67
C VAL A 290 -11.69 -2.49 17.96
N LEU A 291 -10.82 -2.52 16.95
CA LEU A 291 -10.63 -1.46 15.98
C LEU A 291 -11.42 -1.80 14.71
N ILE A 292 -12.27 -0.88 14.26
CA ILE A 292 -13.01 -1.00 13.03
C ILE A 292 -12.38 -0.08 12.00
N ALA A 293 -12.15 -0.60 10.79
CA ALA A 293 -11.75 0.21 9.67
C ALA A 293 -12.78 0.11 8.54
N THR A 294 -13.17 1.25 8.02
CA THR A 294 -14.12 1.37 6.92
C THR A 294 -13.56 2.25 5.83
N ARG A 295 -14.00 2.06 4.59
CA ARG A 295 -13.65 2.94 3.49
C ARG A 295 -14.87 3.75 3.07
N ARG A 296 -14.73 5.08 3.07
CA ARG A 296 -15.73 5.98 2.50
C ARG A 296 -15.79 5.78 0.99
N ARG A 297 -17.00 5.92 0.44
CA ARG A 297 -17.20 5.87 -0.99
C ARG A 297 -16.67 7.11 -1.68
N ARG A 298 -16.20 6.94 -2.90
CA ARG A 298 -15.79 8.03 -3.78
C ARG A 298 -16.97 8.64 -4.56
N GLY A 299 -18.17 8.09 -4.44
CA GLY A 299 -19.37 8.53 -5.15
C GLY A 299 -20.62 7.76 -4.68
N PRO A 300 -21.83 8.14 -5.14
CA PRO A 300 -23.09 7.62 -4.59
C PRO A 300 -23.38 6.14 -4.89
N VAL A 301 -22.58 5.45 -5.70
CA VAL A 301 -22.87 4.08 -6.15
C VAL A 301 -21.69 3.15 -5.94
N SER A 302 -21.57 2.58 -4.81
CA SER A 302 -21.14 1.20 -4.49
C SER A 302 -20.92 1.02 -2.98
N TYR A 303 -21.63 0.05 -2.39
CA TYR A 303 -21.45 -0.31 -0.97
C TYR A 303 -20.40 -1.40 -0.87
N THR A 304 -19.27 -1.11 -0.28
CA THR A 304 -18.38 -2.14 0.27
C THR A 304 -18.16 -1.80 1.73
N HIS A 305 -18.87 -2.48 2.62
CA HIS A 305 -18.55 -2.48 4.03
C HIS A 305 -17.62 -3.64 4.30
N LEU A 306 -16.32 -3.38 4.37
CA LEU A 306 -15.37 -4.28 4.99
C LEU A 306 -15.25 -3.83 6.45
N ARG A 307 -15.63 -4.70 7.38
CA ARG A 307 -15.38 -4.52 8.81
C ARG A 307 -14.20 -5.40 9.17
N ALA A 308 -13.12 -4.80 9.67
CA ALA A 308 -12.08 -5.54 10.37
C ALA A 308 -12.44 -5.54 11.86
N HIS A 309 -12.54 -6.73 12.44
CA HIS A 309 -12.75 -6.94 13.87
C HIS A 309 -11.43 -7.19 14.56
#